data_51c5a651eab2cc6e4ff8dae25da5180d
#
_entry.id   51c5a651eab2cc6e4ff8dae25da5180d
#
_cell.length_a   1.000
_cell.length_b   1.000
_cell.length_c   1.000
_cell.angle_alpha   90.00
_cell.angle_beta   90.00
_cell.angle_gamma   90.00
#
_symmetry.space_group_name_H-M   'P 1'
#
loop_
_entity.id
_entity.type
_entity.pdbx_description
1 polymer ?
#
loop_
_entity_poly.entity_id
_entity_poly.type
_entity_poly.pdbx_seq_one_letter_code
_entity_poly.pdbx_strand_id
1 'polypeptide(L)'
;MADTSTPLPKSKIALQDQFIMWMVRFFRAEWSGALLAIVVLGIAIEVATPDTLFFRPSNLMTILNNSAAIGIVAAGMTLVILTAGIDLSVGSVMGMTAALTGYVASFWGFPPYLAIMTGLAIGMAVGAFNGTLVAYFGMPAFIVTLAGLSIWRGSGHLTTSAQATPKLPDAFDTFGRYNPFSALRDAYKDGELTGFAQTLGAFVDDNWLNFFRTFQMSMLIFVGFFIILAILIANTRYGRYVYAIGSNEPGARQAGINTKLYTLITYMICSFCAALGALLFLGRAPYAKSDYGQMWELDAIAAVVIGGTSLFGGRGSLWGTFMGVILLKLINNGLTLAQLNTFWQMVVTGGIILVAVGIDIVRQSKDPRAVRKLLAGVGAFMAFLSLMTPASIWLGAKIGIIEHNASVALREAGTSLAPGQNARLLSPADLDAYQAAASSTAFGSLLLAILTIVAAVMIFRTTKIATLILAAGFVLMIVPVVAMGYQITAPFLVLGAVAIAASAFVGMIFDRARTLQPTG
;
A
#
# COMPACT_ATOMS: atom_id res chain seq x y z
N MET A 1 -52.58 42.09 -18.20
CA MET A 1 -51.18 41.94 -18.58
C MET A 1 -50.82 40.49 -18.31
N ALA A 2 -50.73 39.71 -19.37
CA ALA A 2 -50.52 38.26 -19.29
C ALA A 2 -49.03 37.97 -19.05
N ASP A 3 -48.76 37.21 -17.99
CA ASP A 3 -47.45 36.70 -17.65
C ASP A 3 -47.12 35.51 -18.58
N THR A 4 -46.27 35.73 -19.57
CA THR A 4 -45.77 34.71 -20.49
C THR A 4 -44.37 34.27 -20.09
N SER A 5 -44.25 33.57 -18.94
CA SER A 5 -43.05 32.81 -18.62
C SER A 5 -43.09 31.47 -19.36
N THR A 6 -42.71 31.47 -20.63
CA THR A 6 -42.43 30.25 -21.38
C THR A 6 -41.23 29.57 -20.74
N PRO A 7 -41.32 28.28 -20.28
CA PRO A 7 -40.17 27.56 -19.80
C PRO A 7 -39.19 27.36 -20.98
N LEU A 8 -37.94 27.77 -20.76
CA LEU A 8 -36.86 27.53 -21.71
C LEU A 8 -36.82 26.04 -22.09
N PRO A 9 -36.69 25.69 -23.38
CA PRO A 9 -36.63 24.32 -23.80
C PRO A 9 -35.38 23.68 -23.16
N LYS A 10 -35.55 22.53 -22.47
CA LYS A 10 -34.45 21.69 -22.02
C LYS A 10 -33.63 21.35 -23.28
N SER A 11 -32.57 22.09 -23.54
CA SER A 11 -31.63 21.78 -24.60
C SER A 11 -31.19 20.31 -24.40
N LYS A 12 -31.41 19.47 -25.41
CA LYS A 12 -30.84 18.14 -25.46
C LYS A 12 -29.32 18.34 -25.43
N ILE A 13 -28.73 18.20 -24.26
CA ILE A 13 -27.27 18.24 -24.10
C ILE A 13 -26.71 17.21 -25.07
N ALA A 14 -25.87 17.65 -26.00
CA ALA A 14 -25.29 16.76 -27.00
C ALA A 14 -24.61 15.60 -26.29
N LEU A 15 -24.66 14.39 -26.86
CA LEU A 15 -24.01 13.18 -26.28
C LEU A 15 -22.55 13.45 -25.92
N GLN A 16 -21.90 14.32 -26.70
CA GLN A 16 -20.52 14.74 -26.46
C GLN A 16 -20.36 15.54 -25.17
N ASP A 17 -21.31 16.45 -24.87
CA ASP A 17 -21.30 17.23 -23.63
C ASP A 17 -21.65 16.38 -22.41
N GLN A 18 -22.53 15.39 -22.59
CA GLN A 18 -22.83 14.41 -21.53
C GLN A 18 -21.58 13.57 -21.22
N PHE A 19 -20.84 13.11 -22.22
CA PHE A 19 -19.59 12.39 -22.06
C PHE A 19 -18.52 13.25 -21.38
N ILE A 20 -18.35 14.50 -21.81
CA ILE A 20 -17.42 15.45 -21.18
C ILE A 20 -17.79 15.69 -19.71
N MET A 21 -19.07 15.91 -19.42
CA MET A 21 -19.53 16.07 -18.03
C MET A 21 -19.32 14.82 -17.19
N TRP A 22 -19.52 13.63 -17.77
CA TRP A 22 -19.23 12.35 -17.11
C TRP A 22 -17.73 12.21 -16.84
N MET A 23 -16.87 12.49 -17.82
CA MET A 23 -15.42 12.50 -17.66
C MET A 23 -14.98 13.47 -16.55
N VAL A 24 -15.51 14.71 -16.56
CA VAL A 24 -15.18 15.70 -15.52
C VAL A 24 -15.64 15.21 -14.13
N ARG A 25 -16.81 14.59 -14.01
CA ARG A 25 -17.28 13.99 -12.75
C ARG A 25 -16.39 12.83 -12.32
N PHE A 26 -16.01 11.97 -13.27
CA PHE A 26 -15.10 10.86 -13.01
C PHE A 26 -13.76 11.35 -12.47
N PHE A 27 -13.09 12.30 -13.15
CA PHE A 27 -11.80 12.84 -12.71
C PHE A 27 -11.87 13.71 -11.45
N ARG A 28 -13.06 14.16 -11.06
CA ARG A 28 -13.29 14.84 -9.76
C ARG A 28 -13.51 13.87 -8.60
N ALA A 29 -13.81 12.61 -8.87
CA ALA A 29 -13.97 11.60 -7.83
C ALA A 29 -12.64 11.35 -7.12
N GLU A 30 -12.63 11.28 -5.80
CA GLU A 30 -11.43 11.11 -4.97
C GLU A 30 -10.66 9.83 -5.30
N TRP A 31 -11.38 8.77 -5.71
CA TRP A 31 -10.81 7.47 -6.06
C TRP A 31 -10.28 7.35 -7.49
N SER A 32 -10.60 8.29 -8.38
CA SER A 32 -10.23 8.22 -9.81
C SER A 32 -8.73 8.26 -10.04
N GLY A 33 -8.00 9.03 -9.20
CA GLY A 33 -6.55 9.11 -9.26
C GLY A 33 -5.89 7.76 -8.94
N ALA A 34 -6.37 7.06 -7.92
CA ALA A 34 -5.88 5.74 -7.56
C ALA A 34 -6.19 4.70 -8.64
N LEU A 35 -7.40 4.74 -9.22
CA LEU A 35 -7.77 3.84 -10.32
C LEU A 35 -6.90 4.08 -11.56
N LEU A 36 -6.67 5.33 -11.94
CA LEU A 36 -5.79 5.65 -13.06
C LEU A 36 -4.36 5.14 -12.80
N ALA A 37 -3.86 5.32 -11.58
CA ALA A 37 -2.55 4.82 -11.18
C ALA A 37 -2.49 3.28 -11.26
N ILE A 38 -3.54 2.55 -10.85
CA ILE A 38 -3.63 1.09 -10.98
C ILE A 38 -3.48 0.67 -12.45
N VAL A 39 -4.22 1.31 -13.36
CA VAL A 39 -4.18 0.98 -14.79
C VAL A 39 -2.80 1.28 -15.38
N VAL A 40 -2.28 2.48 -15.15
CA VAL A 40 -0.98 2.90 -15.71
C VAL A 40 0.16 2.04 -15.17
N LEU A 41 0.20 1.79 -13.86
CA LEU A 41 1.22 0.95 -13.24
C LEU A 41 1.07 -0.52 -13.65
N GLY A 42 -0.16 -1.03 -13.77
CA GLY A 42 -0.40 -2.39 -14.25
C GLY A 42 0.15 -2.61 -15.65
N ILE A 43 -0.12 -1.68 -16.59
CA ILE A 43 0.44 -1.73 -17.94
C ILE A 43 1.96 -1.62 -17.90
N ALA A 44 2.49 -0.73 -17.08
CA ALA A 44 3.92 -0.52 -16.97
C ALA A 44 4.65 -1.77 -16.42
N ILE A 45 4.08 -2.44 -15.42
CA ILE A 45 4.64 -3.68 -14.86
C ILE A 45 4.56 -4.82 -15.88
N GLU A 46 3.43 -4.95 -16.62
CA GLU A 46 3.29 -5.97 -17.67
C GLU A 46 4.34 -5.83 -18.76
N VAL A 47 4.58 -4.59 -19.23
CA VAL A 47 5.62 -4.31 -20.24
C VAL A 47 7.02 -4.57 -19.68
N ALA A 48 7.19 -4.40 -18.38
CA ALA A 48 8.47 -4.49 -17.69
C ALA A 48 8.82 -5.94 -17.26
N THR A 49 7.82 -6.82 -17.14
CA THR A 49 8.02 -8.20 -16.71
C THR A 49 8.13 -9.14 -17.91
N PRO A 50 9.17 -10.03 -17.97
CA PRO A 50 9.22 -11.07 -18.98
C PRO A 50 7.99 -11.98 -18.86
N ASP A 51 7.57 -12.58 -19.98
CA ASP A 51 6.52 -13.59 -20.05
C ASP A 51 5.06 -13.12 -19.74
N THR A 52 4.76 -11.83 -19.79
CA THR A 52 3.39 -11.29 -19.60
C THR A 52 2.66 -11.89 -18.39
N LEU A 53 3.32 -11.87 -17.23
CA LEU A 53 2.84 -12.56 -16.02
C LEU A 53 1.86 -11.72 -15.20
N PHE A 54 1.91 -10.39 -15.34
CA PHE A 54 1.22 -9.50 -14.42
C PHE A 54 -0.31 -9.60 -14.57
N PHE A 55 -0.84 -9.55 -15.80
CA PHE A 55 -2.28 -9.64 -16.07
C PHE A 55 -2.83 -11.06 -16.09
N ARG A 56 -2.05 -12.08 -15.78
CA ARG A 56 -2.59 -13.43 -15.63
C ARG A 56 -3.67 -13.44 -14.56
N PRO A 57 -4.84 -14.06 -14.80
CA PRO A 57 -5.94 -14.07 -13.83
C PRO A 57 -5.54 -14.60 -12.46
N SER A 58 -4.63 -15.57 -12.38
CA SER A 58 -4.10 -16.11 -11.13
C SER A 58 -3.28 -15.07 -10.34
N ASN A 59 -2.49 -14.22 -11.03
CA ASN A 59 -1.72 -13.17 -10.37
C ASN A 59 -2.63 -12.04 -9.87
N LEU A 60 -3.62 -11.64 -10.66
CA LEU A 60 -4.62 -10.66 -10.22
C LEU A 60 -5.37 -11.14 -8.97
N MET A 61 -5.74 -12.44 -8.93
CA MET A 61 -6.34 -13.03 -7.74
C MET A 61 -5.38 -13.05 -6.55
N THR A 62 -4.10 -13.29 -6.78
CA THR A 62 -3.07 -13.21 -5.72
C THR A 62 -2.96 -11.80 -5.13
N ILE A 63 -3.00 -10.76 -5.98
CA ILE A 63 -3.03 -9.36 -5.53
C ILE A 63 -4.26 -9.11 -4.65
N LEU A 64 -5.45 -9.53 -5.09
CA LEU A 64 -6.70 -9.37 -4.35
C LEU A 64 -6.70 -10.12 -3.02
N ASN A 65 -6.26 -11.38 -3.02
CA ASN A 65 -6.14 -12.18 -1.79
C ASN A 65 -5.15 -11.56 -0.78
N ASN A 66 -4.03 -11.01 -1.27
CA ASN A 66 -3.03 -10.32 -0.43
C ASN A 66 -3.53 -8.95 0.06
N SER A 67 -4.53 -8.39 -0.60
CA SER A 67 -5.19 -7.15 -0.18
C SER A 67 -6.17 -7.34 0.97
N ALA A 68 -6.68 -8.56 1.19
CA ALA A 68 -7.81 -8.80 2.08
C ALA A 68 -7.55 -8.37 3.52
N ALA A 69 -6.51 -8.89 4.16
CA ALA A 69 -6.24 -8.61 5.57
C ALA A 69 -5.87 -7.13 5.79
N ILE A 70 -4.91 -6.59 5.02
CA ILE A 70 -4.50 -5.19 5.14
C ILE A 70 -5.63 -4.23 4.75
N GLY A 71 -6.48 -4.62 3.80
CA GLY A 71 -7.63 -3.84 3.38
C GLY A 71 -8.62 -3.61 4.51
N ILE A 72 -8.94 -4.65 5.28
CA ILE A 72 -9.81 -4.51 6.45
C ILE A 72 -9.18 -3.58 7.50
N VAL A 73 -7.87 -3.71 7.77
CA VAL A 73 -7.15 -2.79 8.66
C VAL A 73 -7.24 -1.35 8.14
N ALA A 74 -7.00 -1.13 6.84
CA ALA A 74 -7.09 0.18 6.21
C ALA A 74 -8.51 0.76 6.24
N ALA A 75 -9.55 -0.08 6.14
CA ALA A 75 -10.93 0.38 6.29
C ALA A 75 -11.19 0.95 7.69
N GLY A 76 -10.70 0.29 8.75
CA GLY A 76 -10.74 0.82 10.11
C GLY A 76 -9.94 2.11 10.27
N MET A 77 -8.72 2.14 9.72
CA MET A 77 -7.85 3.32 9.71
C MET A 77 -8.51 4.51 9.01
N THR A 78 -9.27 4.28 7.93
CA THR A 78 -10.02 5.33 7.24
C THR A 78 -10.95 6.08 8.19
N LEU A 79 -11.66 5.36 9.07
CA LEU A 79 -12.59 5.99 10.02
C LEU A 79 -11.86 6.86 11.03
N VAL A 80 -10.71 6.40 11.53
CA VAL A 80 -9.88 7.17 12.48
C VAL A 80 -9.34 8.42 11.79
N ILE A 81 -8.82 8.30 10.57
CA ILE A 81 -8.30 9.45 9.81
C ILE A 81 -9.44 10.42 9.45
N LEU A 82 -10.63 9.93 9.11
CA LEU A 82 -11.80 10.80 8.88
C LEU A 82 -12.17 11.64 10.12
N THR A 83 -11.87 11.18 11.34
CA THR A 83 -12.04 11.98 12.58
C THR A 83 -10.81 12.82 12.94
N ALA A 84 -9.88 13.02 12.00
CA ALA A 84 -8.61 13.72 12.22
C ALA A 84 -7.69 13.05 13.25
N GLY A 85 -7.86 11.73 13.48
CA GLY A 85 -7.00 10.90 14.32
C GLY A 85 -6.02 10.08 13.48
N ILE A 86 -5.03 9.47 14.15
CA ILE A 86 -4.13 8.47 13.58
C ILE A 86 -4.00 7.34 14.61
N ASP A 87 -4.11 6.10 14.17
CA ASP A 87 -3.90 4.93 15.03
C ASP A 87 -2.67 4.13 14.58
N LEU A 88 -1.54 4.37 15.22
CA LEU A 88 -0.29 3.65 14.95
C LEU A 88 -0.27 2.26 15.60
N SER A 89 -1.25 1.91 16.42
CA SER A 89 -1.25 0.64 17.13
C SER A 89 -1.85 -0.52 16.35
N VAL A 90 -2.51 -0.27 15.20
CA VAL A 90 -3.27 -1.31 14.45
C VAL A 90 -2.43 -2.52 14.08
N GLY A 91 -1.16 -2.34 13.68
CA GLY A 91 -0.26 -3.45 13.36
C GLY A 91 0.13 -4.27 14.60
N SER A 92 0.34 -3.62 15.75
CA SER A 92 0.62 -4.31 17.00
C SER A 92 -0.61 -5.00 17.61
N VAL A 93 -1.79 -4.38 17.48
CA VAL A 93 -3.07 -5.00 17.85
C VAL A 93 -3.30 -6.27 17.01
N MET A 94 -3.04 -6.20 15.70
CA MET A 94 -3.10 -7.36 14.82
C MET A 94 -2.17 -8.49 15.31
N GLY A 95 -0.90 -8.18 15.58
CA GLY A 95 0.08 -9.17 16.05
C GLY A 95 -0.31 -9.78 17.40
N MET A 96 -0.72 -8.96 18.36
CA MET A 96 -1.19 -9.42 19.67
C MET A 96 -2.45 -10.29 19.54
N THR A 97 -3.43 -9.86 18.75
CA THR A 97 -4.65 -10.64 18.50
C THR A 97 -4.32 -12.00 17.87
N ALA A 98 -3.44 -12.02 16.85
CA ALA A 98 -3.00 -13.26 16.23
C ALA A 98 -2.34 -14.19 17.25
N ALA A 99 -1.41 -13.66 18.03
CA ALA A 99 -0.69 -14.42 19.06
C ALA A 99 -1.64 -15.02 20.11
N LEU A 100 -2.53 -14.21 20.67
CA LEU A 100 -3.48 -14.64 21.70
C LEU A 100 -4.51 -15.63 21.16
N THR A 101 -5.06 -15.39 19.96
CA THR A 101 -6.00 -16.32 19.31
C THR A 101 -5.33 -17.68 19.09
N GLY A 102 -4.11 -17.67 18.54
CA GLY A 102 -3.35 -18.90 18.31
C GLY A 102 -2.99 -19.60 19.60
N TYR A 103 -2.59 -18.86 20.63
CA TYR A 103 -2.25 -19.41 21.95
C TYR A 103 -3.44 -20.12 22.61
N VAL A 104 -4.61 -19.45 22.64
CA VAL A 104 -5.85 -19.99 23.21
C VAL A 104 -6.31 -21.24 22.45
N ALA A 105 -6.20 -21.23 21.11
CA ALA A 105 -6.57 -22.39 20.29
C ALA A 105 -5.60 -23.57 20.46
N SER A 106 -4.28 -23.32 20.50
CA SER A 106 -3.27 -24.38 20.45
C SER A 106 -2.88 -24.93 21.82
N PHE A 107 -2.83 -24.08 22.86
CA PHE A 107 -2.39 -24.49 24.21
C PHE A 107 -3.53 -24.70 25.19
N TRP A 108 -4.61 -23.91 25.09
CA TRP A 108 -5.79 -24.10 25.96
C TRP A 108 -6.83 -25.02 25.34
N GLY A 109 -6.67 -25.43 24.08
CA GLY A 109 -7.57 -26.32 23.40
C GLY A 109 -8.97 -25.75 23.17
N PHE A 110 -9.11 -24.42 23.13
CA PHE A 110 -10.41 -23.81 22.85
C PHE A 110 -10.87 -24.16 21.43
N PRO A 111 -12.17 -24.44 21.27
CA PRO A 111 -12.75 -24.59 19.95
C PRO A 111 -12.42 -23.36 19.07
N PRO A 112 -12.16 -23.53 17.77
CA PRO A 112 -11.75 -22.44 16.90
C PRO A 112 -12.66 -21.19 16.93
N TYR A 113 -13.96 -21.38 17.02
CA TYR A 113 -14.92 -20.28 17.10
C TYR A 113 -14.75 -19.44 18.39
N LEU A 114 -14.47 -20.09 19.54
CA LEU A 114 -14.22 -19.37 20.79
C LEU A 114 -12.89 -18.63 20.76
N ALA A 115 -11.84 -19.23 20.18
CA ALA A 115 -10.56 -18.57 20.00
C ALA A 115 -10.70 -17.32 19.11
N ILE A 116 -11.46 -17.40 18.01
CA ILE A 116 -11.77 -16.29 17.14
C ILE A 116 -12.52 -15.18 17.88
N MET A 117 -13.58 -15.53 18.62
CA MET A 117 -14.33 -14.55 19.42
C MET A 117 -13.45 -13.87 20.48
N THR A 118 -12.56 -14.62 21.10
CA THR A 118 -11.58 -14.08 22.06
C THR A 118 -10.68 -13.04 21.37
N GLY A 119 -10.15 -13.34 20.18
CA GLY A 119 -9.33 -12.40 19.41
C GLY A 119 -10.08 -11.11 19.06
N LEU A 120 -11.31 -11.22 18.58
CA LEU A 120 -12.16 -10.06 18.27
C LEU A 120 -12.48 -9.22 19.51
N ALA A 121 -12.79 -9.88 20.63
CA ALA A 121 -13.08 -9.20 21.90
C ALA A 121 -11.85 -8.44 22.41
N ILE A 122 -10.66 -9.04 22.31
CA ILE A 122 -9.38 -8.38 22.67
C ILE A 122 -9.14 -7.14 21.80
N GLY A 123 -9.31 -7.26 20.47
CA GLY A 123 -9.18 -6.11 19.59
C GLY A 123 -10.14 -4.97 19.95
N MET A 124 -11.41 -5.30 20.21
CA MET A 124 -12.39 -4.29 20.66
C MET A 124 -12.01 -3.66 22.01
N ALA A 125 -11.52 -4.46 22.96
CA ALA A 125 -11.08 -3.96 24.27
C ALA A 125 -9.90 -2.99 24.15
N VAL A 126 -8.92 -3.30 23.30
CA VAL A 126 -7.81 -2.39 22.99
C VAL A 126 -8.30 -1.10 22.36
N GLY A 127 -9.22 -1.20 21.39
CA GLY A 127 -9.82 -0.02 20.78
C GLY A 127 -10.60 0.84 21.77
N ALA A 128 -11.32 0.21 22.71
CA ALA A 128 -12.00 0.89 23.80
C ALA A 128 -11.00 1.60 24.72
N PHE A 129 -9.88 0.96 25.05
CA PHE A 129 -8.83 1.56 25.86
C PHE A 129 -8.21 2.79 25.17
N ASN A 130 -7.70 2.63 23.94
CA ASN A 130 -7.11 3.71 23.16
C ASN A 130 -8.12 4.86 22.95
N GLY A 131 -9.34 4.51 22.54
CA GLY A 131 -10.41 5.48 22.30
C GLY A 131 -10.83 6.24 23.56
N THR A 132 -10.80 5.60 24.72
CA THR A 132 -11.09 6.25 26.02
C THR A 132 -10.01 7.29 26.34
N LEU A 133 -8.73 6.95 26.20
CA LEU A 133 -7.63 7.88 26.46
C LEU A 133 -7.69 9.09 25.51
N VAL A 134 -7.99 8.87 24.24
CA VAL A 134 -8.11 9.95 23.26
C VAL A 134 -9.37 10.79 23.50
N ALA A 135 -10.54 10.18 23.63
CA ALA A 135 -11.81 10.89 23.62
C ALA A 135 -12.19 11.49 24.97
N TYR A 136 -11.92 10.81 26.07
CA TYR A 136 -12.34 11.25 27.40
C TYR A 136 -11.23 11.91 28.20
N PHE A 137 -9.99 11.42 28.08
CA PHE A 137 -8.84 12.04 28.73
C PHE A 137 -8.21 13.15 27.90
N GLY A 138 -8.60 13.30 26.61
CA GLY A 138 -8.10 14.36 25.73
C GLY A 138 -6.63 14.20 25.36
N MET A 139 -6.08 13.00 25.47
CA MET A 139 -4.69 12.73 25.07
C MET A 139 -4.56 12.77 23.55
N PRO A 140 -3.45 13.34 23.01
CA PRO A 140 -3.21 13.32 21.56
C PRO A 140 -3.21 11.88 21.01
N ALA A 141 -4.02 11.63 19.97
CA ALA A 141 -4.19 10.30 19.37
C ALA A 141 -2.87 9.64 18.98
N PHE A 142 -1.98 10.42 18.36
CA PHE A 142 -0.65 9.96 17.97
C PHE A 142 0.16 9.42 19.16
N ILE A 143 0.15 10.10 20.30
CA ILE A 143 0.90 9.70 21.51
C ILE A 143 0.32 8.40 22.09
N VAL A 144 -1.01 8.33 22.23
CA VAL A 144 -1.70 7.15 22.77
C VAL A 144 -1.42 5.93 21.91
N THR A 145 -1.55 6.05 20.59
CA THR A 145 -1.41 4.91 19.68
C THR A 145 0.05 4.54 19.42
N LEU A 146 0.99 5.50 19.51
CA LEU A 146 2.43 5.21 19.51
C LEU A 146 2.85 4.42 20.76
N ALA A 147 2.36 4.80 21.93
CA ALA A 147 2.54 4.02 23.15
C ALA A 147 1.88 2.64 23.03
N GLY A 148 0.67 2.59 22.48
CA GLY A 148 -0.07 1.37 22.18
C GLY A 148 0.69 0.43 21.23
N LEU A 149 1.38 0.97 20.22
CA LEU A 149 2.24 0.17 19.33
C LEU A 149 3.25 -0.67 20.12
N SER A 150 3.91 -0.08 21.11
CA SER A 150 4.88 -0.78 21.95
C SER A 150 4.22 -1.70 22.97
N ILE A 151 3.16 -1.23 23.65
CA ILE A 151 2.46 -1.99 24.70
C ILE A 151 1.84 -3.27 24.11
N TRP A 152 1.07 -3.16 23.04
CA TRP A 152 0.37 -4.30 22.46
C TRP A 152 1.32 -5.27 21.76
N ARG A 153 2.39 -4.75 21.11
CA ARG A 153 3.44 -5.60 20.57
C ARG A 153 4.15 -6.39 21.66
N GLY A 154 4.56 -5.70 22.71
CA GLY A 154 5.19 -6.33 23.89
C GLY A 154 4.28 -7.37 24.55
N SER A 155 2.98 -7.05 24.73
CA SER A 155 2.01 -8.00 25.29
C SER A 155 1.86 -9.26 24.45
N GLY A 156 1.84 -9.14 23.12
CA GLY A 156 1.84 -10.29 22.22
C GLY A 156 3.10 -11.16 22.34
N HIS A 157 4.28 -10.54 22.44
CA HIS A 157 5.54 -11.26 22.65
C HIS A 157 5.59 -11.95 24.02
N LEU A 158 5.14 -11.30 25.08
CA LEU A 158 5.08 -11.89 26.41
C LEU A 158 4.20 -13.14 26.46
N THR A 159 3.03 -13.10 25.79
CA THR A 159 2.08 -14.23 25.76
C THR A 159 2.69 -15.48 25.14
N THR A 160 3.47 -15.33 24.06
CA THR A 160 4.03 -16.46 23.30
C THR A 160 5.52 -16.68 23.57
N SER A 161 6.13 -15.93 24.51
CA SER A 161 7.58 -15.88 24.69
C SER A 161 8.33 -15.62 23.37
N ALA A 162 7.73 -14.77 22.50
CA ALA A 162 8.18 -14.45 21.16
C ALA A 162 8.34 -15.68 20.22
N GLN A 163 7.77 -16.82 20.57
CA GLN A 163 7.78 -18.04 19.76
C GLN A 163 6.52 -18.14 18.89
N ALA A 164 6.62 -18.89 17.80
CA ALA A 164 5.45 -19.27 17.02
C ALA A 164 4.63 -20.32 17.81
N THR A 165 3.30 -20.27 17.69
CA THR A 165 2.44 -21.32 18.23
C THR A 165 2.64 -22.64 17.45
N PRO A 166 2.23 -23.80 17.98
CA PRO A 166 2.05 -25.02 17.21
C PRO A 166 1.11 -24.77 16.00
N LYS A 167 1.03 -25.76 15.10
CA LYS A 167 0.11 -25.70 13.97
C LYS A 167 -1.32 -25.43 14.46
N LEU A 168 -1.96 -24.43 13.84
CA LEU A 168 -3.34 -24.08 14.14
C LEU A 168 -4.30 -25.17 13.65
N PRO A 169 -5.46 -25.36 14.30
CA PRO A 169 -6.52 -26.22 13.79
C PRO A 169 -6.94 -25.84 12.37
N ASP A 170 -7.20 -26.84 11.52
CA ASP A 170 -7.54 -26.64 10.11
C ASP A 170 -8.83 -25.80 9.92
N ALA A 171 -9.68 -25.69 10.94
CA ALA A 171 -10.84 -24.82 10.92
C ALA A 171 -10.51 -23.33 10.71
N PHE A 172 -9.31 -22.87 11.03
CA PHE A 172 -8.88 -21.50 10.72
C PHE A 172 -8.74 -21.26 9.22
N ASP A 173 -8.40 -22.30 8.45
CA ASP A 173 -8.28 -22.21 6.99
C ASP A 173 -9.58 -21.74 6.32
N THR A 174 -10.74 -21.98 6.96
CA THR A 174 -12.05 -21.54 6.46
C THR A 174 -12.14 -20.03 6.28
N PHE A 175 -11.49 -19.24 7.14
CA PHE A 175 -11.49 -17.78 7.05
C PHE A 175 -10.44 -17.22 6.08
N GLY A 176 -9.40 -17.98 5.79
CA GLY A 176 -8.27 -17.53 4.96
C GLY A 176 -8.20 -18.23 3.62
N ARG A 177 -7.75 -19.47 3.60
CA ARG A 177 -7.40 -20.24 2.40
C ARG A 177 -8.55 -21.00 1.76
N TYR A 178 -9.67 -21.20 2.47
CA TYR A 178 -10.79 -21.94 1.93
C TYR A 178 -11.23 -21.36 0.59
N ASN A 179 -11.36 -22.25 -0.40
CA ASN A 179 -11.84 -21.88 -1.73
C ASN A 179 -13.32 -22.25 -1.84
N PRO A 180 -14.25 -21.27 -1.85
CA PRO A 180 -15.70 -21.54 -1.94
C PRO A 180 -16.11 -22.17 -3.28
N PHE A 181 -15.26 -22.10 -4.31
CA PHE A 181 -15.50 -22.69 -5.63
C PHE A 181 -14.82 -24.04 -5.82
N SER A 182 -14.26 -24.65 -4.76
CA SER A 182 -13.58 -25.94 -4.86
C SER A 182 -14.48 -27.05 -5.41
N ALA A 183 -15.71 -27.15 -4.91
CA ALA A 183 -16.68 -28.14 -5.37
C ALA A 183 -17.07 -27.95 -6.85
N LEU A 184 -17.27 -26.70 -7.29
CA LEU A 184 -17.56 -26.37 -8.70
C LEU A 184 -16.39 -26.73 -9.61
N ARG A 185 -15.18 -26.45 -9.16
CA ARG A 185 -13.94 -26.79 -9.86
C ARG A 185 -13.77 -28.31 -10.02
N ASP A 186 -14.02 -29.05 -8.93
CA ASP A 186 -13.83 -30.50 -8.93
C ASP A 186 -14.89 -31.17 -9.82
N ALA A 187 -16.17 -30.75 -9.73
CA ALA A 187 -17.22 -31.17 -10.64
C ALA A 187 -16.95 -30.84 -12.13
N TYR A 188 -16.27 -29.71 -12.40
CA TYR A 188 -15.83 -29.40 -13.78
C TYR A 188 -14.76 -30.35 -14.28
N LYS A 189 -13.77 -30.70 -13.46
CA LYS A 189 -12.70 -31.64 -13.81
C LYS A 189 -13.22 -33.05 -14.04
N ASP A 190 -14.20 -33.47 -13.25
CA ASP A 190 -14.78 -34.81 -13.30
C ASP A 190 -15.83 -34.94 -14.43
N GLY A 191 -16.11 -33.81 -15.15
CA GLY A 191 -17.09 -33.81 -16.25
C GLY A 191 -18.56 -33.88 -15.77
N GLU A 192 -18.80 -33.68 -14.49
CA GLU A 192 -20.11 -33.78 -13.83
C GLU A 192 -20.96 -32.50 -13.93
N LEU A 193 -20.45 -31.43 -14.55
CA LEU A 193 -21.21 -30.20 -14.72
C LEU A 193 -22.36 -30.38 -15.71
N THR A 194 -23.57 -30.05 -15.30
CA THR A 194 -24.78 -30.11 -16.14
C THR A 194 -25.42 -28.71 -16.26
N GLY A 195 -26.14 -28.50 -17.37
CA GLY A 195 -26.93 -27.30 -17.60
C GLY A 195 -26.10 -26.01 -17.73
N PHE A 196 -26.52 -24.93 -17.04
CA PHE A 196 -25.91 -23.62 -17.09
C PHE A 196 -24.42 -23.63 -16.69
N ALA A 197 -24.05 -24.46 -15.72
CA ALA A 197 -22.66 -24.62 -15.28
C ALA A 197 -21.76 -25.22 -16.37
N GLN A 198 -22.30 -26.14 -17.21
CA GLN A 198 -21.59 -26.70 -18.37
C GLN A 198 -21.38 -25.64 -19.46
N THR A 199 -22.39 -24.78 -19.68
CA THR A 199 -22.29 -23.66 -20.63
C THR A 199 -21.25 -22.64 -20.20
N LEU A 200 -21.22 -22.30 -18.89
CA LEU A 200 -20.17 -21.45 -18.32
C LEU A 200 -18.78 -22.09 -18.44
N GLY A 201 -18.66 -23.39 -18.21
CA GLY A 201 -17.41 -24.14 -18.36
C GLY A 201 -16.85 -24.12 -19.79
N ALA A 202 -17.72 -24.06 -20.80
CA ALA A 202 -17.29 -23.95 -22.19
C ALA A 202 -16.69 -22.60 -22.57
N PHE A 203 -16.98 -21.52 -21.79
CA PHE A 203 -16.37 -20.19 -21.93
C PHE A 203 -15.15 -19.97 -21.03
N VAL A 204 -14.86 -20.90 -20.13
CA VAL A 204 -13.78 -20.81 -19.14
C VAL A 204 -12.59 -21.61 -19.66
N ASP A 205 -11.61 -20.92 -20.24
CA ASP A 205 -10.33 -21.52 -20.56
C ASP A 205 -9.51 -21.86 -19.29
N ASP A 206 -8.37 -22.50 -19.43
CA ASP A 206 -7.49 -22.89 -18.33
C ASP A 206 -7.06 -21.68 -17.46
N ASN A 207 -7.03 -20.48 -18.02
CA ASN A 207 -6.66 -19.26 -17.28
C ASN A 207 -7.76 -18.85 -16.30
N TRP A 208 -9.03 -18.94 -16.70
CA TRP A 208 -10.18 -18.67 -15.82
C TRP A 208 -10.36 -19.77 -14.77
N LEU A 209 -10.10 -21.03 -15.11
CA LEU A 209 -10.02 -22.12 -14.14
C LEU A 209 -8.98 -21.84 -13.06
N ASN A 210 -7.81 -21.34 -13.45
CA ASN A 210 -6.77 -20.93 -12.51
C ASN A 210 -7.19 -19.73 -11.64
N PHE A 211 -8.00 -18.81 -12.17
CA PHE A 211 -8.60 -17.72 -11.38
C PHE A 211 -9.49 -18.28 -10.25
N PHE A 212 -10.43 -19.15 -10.57
CA PHE A 212 -11.29 -19.78 -9.56
C PHE A 212 -10.51 -20.69 -8.60
N ARG A 213 -9.45 -21.34 -9.06
CA ARG A 213 -8.57 -22.16 -8.24
C ARG A 213 -7.84 -21.36 -7.15
N THR A 214 -7.46 -20.14 -7.45
CA THR A 214 -6.71 -19.27 -6.54
C THR A 214 -7.61 -18.39 -5.67
N PHE A 215 -8.94 -18.46 -5.86
CA PHE A 215 -9.90 -17.69 -5.09
C PHE A 215 -9.91 -18.12 -3.61
N GLN A 216 -9.92 -17.17 -2.71
CA GLN A 216 -9.92 -17.43 -1.27
C GLN A 216 -11.09 -16.74 -0.56
N MET A 217 -11.61 -17.36 0.49
CA MET A 217 -12.69 -16.82 1.33
C MET A 217 -12.32 -15.44 1.90
N SER A 218 -11.05 -15.22 2.23
CA SER A 218 -10.56 -13.93 2.73
C SER A 218 -10.91 -12.76 1.81
N MET A 219 -10.93 -12.97 0.49
CA MET A 219 -11.33 -11.92 -0.46
C MET A 219 -12.82 -11.59 -0.38
N LEU A 220 -13.69 -12.61 -0.26
CA LEU A 220 -15.13 -12.38 -0.09
C LEU A 220 -15.42 -11.61 1.20
N ILE A 221 -14.75 -12.00 2.29
CA ILE A 221 -14.87 -11.30 3.57
C ILE A 221 -14.40 -9.84 3.42
N PHE A 222 -13.29 -9.61 2.74
CA PHE A 222 -12.77 -8.27 2.49
C PHE A 222 -13.75 -7.40 1.72
N VAL A 223 -14.20 -7.86 0.56
CA VAL A 223 -15.14 -7.11 -0.29
C VAL A 223 -16.48 -6.90 0.43
N GLY A 224 -17.02 -7.96 1.03
CA GLY A 224 -18.27 -7.87 1.80
C GLY A 224 -18.19 -6.90 2.97
N PHE A 225 -17.06 -6.92 3.71
CA PHE A 225 -16.83 -6.00 4.82
C PHE A 225 -16.76 -4.55 4.35
N PHE A 226 -16.04 -4.27 3.24
CA PHE A 226 -16.00 -2.93 2.66
C PHE A 226 -17.37 -2.43 2.23
N ILE A 227 -18.19 -3.28 1.61
CA ILE A 227 -19.56 -2.94 1.21
C ILE A 227 -20.40 -2.61 2.45
N ILE A 228 -20.36 -3.45 3.48
CA ILE A 228 -21.11 -3.24 4.73
C ILE A 228 -20.68 -1.92 5.37
N LEU A 229 -19.38 -1.69 5.50
CA LEU A 229 -18.85 -0.48 6.12
C LEU A 229 -19.16 0.77 5.28
N ALA A 230 -19.10 0.67 3.94
CA ALA A 230 -19.47 1.75 3.03
C ALA A 230 -20.96 2.13 3.17
N ILE A 231 -21.85 1.13 3.26
CA ILE A 231 -23.28 1.35 3.51
C ILE A 231 -23.49 2.01 4.88
N LEU A 232 -22.78 1.53 5.90
CA LEU A 232 -22.86 2.09 7.26
C LEU A 232 -22.45 3.57 7.26
N ILE A 233 -21.34 3.92 6.62
CA ILE A 233 -20.86 5.31 6.57
C ILE A 233 -21.76 6.19 5.72
N ALA A 234 -22.23 5.70 4.56
CA ALA A 234 -23.05 6.50 3.65
C ALA A 234 -24.46 6.76 4.20
N ASN A 235 -25.08 5.78 4.88
CA ASN A 235 -26.52 5.81 5.17
C ASN A 235 -26.86 6.03 6.65
N THR A 236 -25.89 5.99 7.58
CA THR A 236 -26.18 6.11 9.01
C THR A 236 -25.81 7.48 9.60
N ARG A 237 -26.34 7.76 10.80
CA ARG A 237 -25.94 8.94 11.60
C ARG A 237 -24.46 8.86 11.97
N TYR A 238 -23.93 7.66 12.21
CA TYR A 238 -22.53 7.45 12.56
C TYR A 238 -21.60 8.05 11.49
N GLY A 239 -21.80 7.70 10.22
CA GLY A 239 -20.96 8.22 9.15
C GLY A 239 -21.01 9.76 9.06
N ARG A 240 -22.23 10.35 9.12
CA ARG A 240 -22.37 11.81 9.11
C ARG A 240 -21.62 12.48 10.27
N TYR A 241 -21.64 11.88 11.45
CA TYR A 241 -20.97 12.43 12.62
C TYR A 241 -19.45 12.28 12.55
N VAL A 242 -18.94 11.17 11.99
CA VAL A 242 -17.50 10.98 11.74
C VAL A 242 -16.97 12.09 10.83
N TYR A 243 -17.64 12.38 9.72
CA TYR A 243 -17.25 13.49 8.82
C TYR A 243 -17.38 14.86 9.49
N ALA A 244 -18.44 15.10 10.28
CA ALA A 244 -18.63 16.35 10.98
C ALA A 244 -17.54 16.60 12.04
N ILE A 245 -17.19 15.58 12.83
CA ILE A 245 -16.12 15.64 13.82
C ILE A 245 -14.78 15.97 13.18
N GLY A 246 -14.42 15.28 12.10
CA GLY A 246 -13.15 15.53 11.43
C GLY A 246 -13.08 16.85 10.68
N SER A 247 -14.22 17.42 10.24
CA SER A 247 -14.26 18.71 9.58
C SER A 247 -14.12 19.87 10.57
N ASN A 248 -14.82 19.79 11.70
CA ASN A 248 -14.79 20.81 12.77
C ASN A 248 -15.36 20.22 14.07
N GLU A 249 -14.52 19.67 14.92
CA GLU A 249 -14.95 19.05 16.18
C GLU A 249 -15.66 20.05 17.12
N PRO A 250 -15.16 21.29 17.36
CA PRO A 250 -15.87 22.26 18.17
C PRO A 250 -17.28 22.58 17.64
N GLY A 251 -17.41 22.75 16.31
CA GLY A 251 -18.71 23.00 15.68
C GLY A 251 -19.66 21.79 15.79
N ALA A 252 -19.16 20.59 15.62
CA ALA A 252 -19.93 19.36 15.79
C ALA A 252 -20.47 19.24 17.25
N ARG A 253 -19.64 19.59 18.22
CA ARG A 253 -20.05 19.61 19.65
C ARG A 253 -21.13 20.65 19.93
N GLN A 254 -21.00 21.85 19.35
CA GLN A 254 -22.01 22.91 19.46
C GLN A 254 -23.34 22.50 18.81
N ALA A 255 -23.30 21.68 17.75
CA ALA A 255 -24.49 21.11 17.11
C ALA A 255 -25.09 19.92 17.89
N GLY A 256 -24.63 19.62 19.11
CA GLY A 256 -25.17 18.58 19.99
C GLY A 256 -24.64 17.18 19.71
N ILE A 257 -23.61 17.02 18.86
CA ILE A 257 -23.00 15.72 18.61
C ILE A 257 -22.09 15.33 19.80
N ASN A 258 -22.28 14.14 20.35
CA ASN A 258 -21.38 13.59 21.38
C ASN A 258 -20.06 13.14 20.75
N THR A 259 -19.15 14.10 20.51
CA THR A 259 -17.86 13.83 19.82
C THR A 259 -17.05 12.76 20.54
N LYS A 260 -17.05 12.76 21.89
CA LYS A 260 -16.31 11.77 22.70
C LYS A 260 -16.77 10.33 22.42
N LEU A 261 -18.09 10.09 22.45
CA LEU A 261 -18.64 8.75 22.18
C LEU A 261 -18.31 8.26 20.77
N TYR A 262 -18.49 9.12 19.76
CA TYR A 262 -18.23 8.73 18.38
C TYR A 262 -16.75 8.51 18.09
N THR A 263 -15.85 9.29 18.71
CA THR A 263 -14.40 9.04 18.65
C THR A 263 -14.05 7.70 19.29
N LEU A 264 -14.57 7.40 20.50
CA LEU A 264 -14.38 6.10 21.15
C LEU A 264 -14.81 4.93 20.24
N ILE A 265 -16.05 5.00 19.70
CA ILE A 265 -16.59 3.97 18.80
C ILE A 265 -15.68 3.80 17.57
N THR A 266 -15.14 4.90 17.02
CA THR A 266 -14.25 4.86 15.86
C THR A 266 -12.97 4.09 16.16
N TYR A 267 -12.34 4.29 17.31
CA TYR A 267 -11.16 3.50 17.72
C TYR A 267 -11.51 2.03 17.99
N MET A 268 -12.69 1.76 18.57
CA MET A 268 -13.16 0.38 18.76
C MET A 268 -13.33 -0.34 17.42
N ILE A 269 -13.94 0.31 16.42
CA ILE A 269 -14.12 -0.27 15.08
C ILE A 269 -12.76 -0.46 14.41
N CYS A 270 -11.83 0.49 14.55
CA CYS A 270 -10.49 0.40 13.97
C CYS A 270 -9.72 -0.82 14.51
N SER A 271 -9.68 -0.97 15.82
CA SER A 271 -9.01 -2.10 16.46
C SER A 271 -9.74 -3.44 16.22
N PHE A 272 -11.08 -3.42 16.08
CA PHE A 272 -11.83 -4.59 15.61
C PHE A 272 -11.41 -4.98 14.19
N CYS A 273 -11.23 -4.01 13.28
CA CYS A 273 -10.73 -4.25 11.94
C CYS A 273 -9.30 -4.84 11.97
N ALA A 274 -8.43 -4.37 12.88
CA ALA A 274 -7.11 -4.94 13.06
C ALA A 274 -7.18 -6.42 13.53
N ALA A 275 -8.07 -6.73 14.48
CA ALA A 275 -8.32 -8.09 14.94
C ALA A 275 -8.90 -8.99 13.83
N LEU A 276 -9.86 -8.50 13.06
CA LEU A 276 -10.42 -9.23 11.93
C LEU A 276 -9.38 -9.48 10.84
N GLY A 277 -8.54 -8.48 10.55
CA GLY A 277 -7.38 -8.64 9.66
C GLY A 277 -6.40 -9.72 10.15
N ALA A 278 -6.15 -9.79 11.47
CA ALA A 278 -5.35 -10.84 12.09
C ALA A 278 -5.93 -12.23 11.84
N LEU A 279 -7.24 -12.40 12.00
CA LEU A 279 -7.92 -13.68 11.78
C LEU A 279 -7.87 -14.14 10.32
N LEU A 280 -8.06 -13.22 9.37
CA LEU A 280 -7.89 -13.54 7.95
C LEU A 280 -6.46 -13.95 7.62
N PHE A 281 -5.49 -13.32 8.26
CA PHE A 281 -4.08 -13.67 8.09
C PHE A 281 -3.76 -15.04 8.70
N LEU A 282 -4.29 -15.33 9.89
CA LEU A 282 -4.16 -16.65 10.53
C LEU A 282 -4.78 -17.77 9.70
N GLY A 283 -5.91 -17.50 9.01
CA GLY A 283 -6.50 -18.47 8.08
C GLY A 283 -5.62 -18.79 6.87
N ARG A 284 -4.51 -18.05 6.67
CA ARG A 284 -3.51 -18.28 5.61
C ARG A 284 -2.17 -18.76 6.13
N ALA A 285 -1.93 -18.64 7.41
CA ALA A 285 -0.69 -19.03 8.07
C ALA A 285 -0.89 -20.32 8.88
N PRO A 286 0.09 -21.24 8.87
CA PRO A 286 -0.03 -22.51 9.60
C PRO A 286 0.13 -22.37 11.11
N TYR A 287 0.61 -21.22 11.59
CA TYR A 287 0.89 -20.92 13.00
C TYR A 287 0.66 -19.45 13.27
N ALA A 288 0.52 -19.06 14.53
CA ALA A 288 0.41 -17.66 14.93
C ALA A 288 1.75 -17.14 15.47
N LYS A 289 2.02 -15.86 15.19
CA LYS A 289 3.17 -15.11 15.69
C LYS A 289 2.76 -13.70 16.11
N SER A 290 3.43 -13.20 17.13
CA SER A 290 3.24 -11.84 17.64
C SER A 290 3.85 -10.74 16.74
N ASP A 291 4.75 -11.09 15.81
CA ASP A 291 5.34 -10.17 14.83
C ASP A 291 4.46 -9.91 13.59
N TYR A 292 3.34 -10.63 13.45
CA TYR A 292 2.39 -10.35 12.37
C TYR A 292 1.87 -8.91 12.43
N GLY A 293 1.63 -8.34 11.27
CA GLY A 293 1.22 -6.94 11.16
C GLY A 293 2.31 -5.91 11.45
N GLN A 294 3.60 -6.31 11.51
CA GLN A 294 4.68 -5.35 11.65
C GLN A 294 4.73 -4.40 10.44
N MET A 295 4.80 -3.09 10.71
CA MET A 295 4.75 -2.00 9.72
C MET A 295 3.40 -1.84 8.97
N TRP A 296 2.37 -2.62 9.31
CA TRP A 296 1.06 -2.54 8.65
C TRP A 296 0.29 -1.27 8.99
N GLU A 297 0.61 -0.61 10.10
CA GLU A 297 0.12 0.74 10.41
C GLU A 297 0.49 1.73 9.31
N LEU A 298 1.73 1.67 8.81
CA LEU A 298 2.20 2.54 7.73
C LEU A 298 1.57 2.16 6.39
N ASP A 299 1.47 0.86 6.08
CA ASP A 299 0.79 0.38 4.87
C ASP A 299 -0.69 0.81 4.85
N ALA A 300 -1.38 0.72 6.00
CA ALA A 300 -2.78 1.13 6.12
C ALA A 300 -2.95 2.65 5.90
N ILE A 301 -2.10 3.47 6.55
CA ILE A 301 -2.09 4.92 6.35
C ILE A 301 -1.80 5.25 4.89
N ALA A 302 -0.79 4.61 4.28
CA ALA A 302 -0.44 4.80 2.88
C ALA A 302 -1.65 4.53 1.96
N ALA A 303 -2.30 3.38 2.12
CA ALA A 303 -3.47 3.00 1.33
C ALA A 303 -4.62 4.02 1.46
N VAL A 304 -4.88 4.50 2.69
CA VAL A 304 -5.93 5.48 2.99
C VAL A 304 -5.63 6.83 2.33
N VAL A 305 -4.39 7.30 2.42
CA VAL A 305 -3.98 8.62 1.88
C VAL A 305 -3.89 8.58 0.35
N ILE A 306 -3.32 7.51 -0.22
CA ILE A 306 -3.31 7.28 -1.67
C ILE A 306 -4.74 7.21 -2.21
N GLY A 307 -5.65 6.62 -1.45
CA GLY A 307 -7.08 6.57 -1.73
C GLY A 307 -7.80 7.92 -1.70
N GLY A 308 -7.10 9.00 -1.31
CA GLY A 308 -7.60 10.37 -1.32
C GLY A 308 -8.25 10.83 -0.01
N THR A 309 -8.16 10.05 1.06
CA THR A 309 -8.61 10.49 2.40
C THR A 309 -7.59 11.46 2.98
N SER A 310 -8.08 12.62 3.44
CA SER A 310 -7.24 13.67 4.02
C SER A 310 -6.80 13.33 5.44
N LEU A 311 -5.51 13.48 5.73
CA LEU A 311 -4.96 13.32 7.08
C LEU A 311 -5.47 14.37 8.09
N PHE A 312 -6.02 15.49 7.59
CA PHE A 312 -6.60 16.52 8.44
C PHE A 312 -8.06 16.25 8.80
N GLY A 313 -8.61 15.11 8.35
CA GLY A 313 -9.98 14.68 8.63
C GLY A 313 -11.05 15.30 7.74
N GLY A 314 -12.29 14.87 7.93
CA GLY A 314 -13.49 15.42 7.32
C GLY A 314 -13.66 15.18 5.82
N ARG A 315 -12.69 14.58 5.13
CA ARG A 315 -12.71 14.31 3.69
C ARG A 315 -12.08 12.96 3.38
N GLY A 316 -12.70 12.21 2.48
CA GLY A 316 -12.22 10.90 2.04
C GLY A 316 -13.36 9.93 1.81
N SER A 317 -13.04 8.75 1.30
CA SER A 317 -14.02 7.71 1.04
C SER A 317 -13.45 6.30 1.24
N LEU A 318 -14.27 5.38 1.67
CA LEU A 318 -13.90 3.95 1.77
C LEU A 318 -13.57 3.36 0.40
N TRP A 319 -14.26 3.78 -0.66
CA TRP A 319 -13.94 3.34 -2.03
C TRP A 319 -12.55 3.80 -2.47
N GLY A 320 -12.17 5.02 -2.08
CA GLY A 320 -10.80 5.51 -2.28
C GLY A 320 -9.78 4.62 -1.58
N THR A 321 -10.01 4.31 -0.30
CA THR A 321 -9.15 3.40 0.46
C THR A 321 -9.07 2.01 -0.17
N PHE A 322 -10.20 1.45 -0.63
CA PHE A 322 -10.23 0.17 -1.33
C PHE A 322 -9.29 0.18 -2.55
N MET A 323 -9.36 1.21 -3.40
CA MET A 323 -8.47 1.37 -4.54
C MET A 323 -7.02 1.60 -4.12
N GLY A 324 -6.80 2.36 -3.04
CA GLY A 324 -5.45 2.59 -2.48
C GLY A 324 -4.79 1.31 -1.98
N VAL A 325 -5.56 0.41 -1.33
CA VAL A 325 -5.07 -0.91 -0.90
C VAL A 325 -4.68 -1.77 -2.10
N ILE A 326 -5.53 -1.82 -3.13
CA ILE A 326 -5.24 -2.58 -4.35
C ILE A 326 -3.99 -2.04 -5.02
N LEU A 327 -3.86 -0.71 -5.14
CA LEU A 327 -2.69 -0.07 -5.72
C LEU A 327 -1.41 -0.40 -4.95
N LEU A 328 -1.43 -0.32 -3.62
CA LEU A 328 -0.28 -0.69 -2.78
C LEU A 328 0.13 -2.15 -3.01
N LYS A 329 -0.83 -3.08 -3.02
CA LYS A 329 -0.53 -4.51 -3.23
C LYS A 329 -0.13 -4.83 -4.67
N LEU A 330 -0.62 -4.08 -5.63
CA LEU A 330 -0.18 -4.14 -7.02
C LEU A 330 1.29 -3.74 -7.14
N ILE A 331 1.71 -2.64 -6.50
CA ILE A 331 3.11 -2.21 -6.47
C ILE A 331 3.98 -3.29 -5.83
N ASN A 332 3.60 -3.80 -4.65
CA ASN A 332 4.35 -4.84 -3.96
C ASN A 332 4.46 -6.14 -4.79
N ASN A 333 3.38 -6.53 -5.48
CA ASN A 333 3.40 -7.67 -6.39
C ASN A 333 4.33 -7.43 -7.58
N GLY A 334 4.26 -6.25 -8.21
CA GLY A 334 5.15 -5.87 -9.30
C GLY A 334 6.62 -5.89 -8.89
N LEU A 335 6.94 -5.36 -7.71
CA LEU A 335 8.32 -5.41 -7.16
C LEU A 335 8.78 -6.85 -6.91
N THR A 336 7.87 -7.73 -6.47
CA THR A 336 8.14 -9.16 -6.29
C THR A 336 8.38 -9.88 -7.62
N LEU A 337 7.55 -9.62 -8.64
CA LEU A 337 7.73 -10.15 -9.99
C LEU A 337 9.05 -9.68 -10.62
N ALA A 338 9.47 -8.47 -10.29
CA ALA A 338 10.76 -7.91 -10.66
C ALA A 338 11.93 -8.46 -9.82
N GLN A 339 11.69 -9.44 -8.95
CA GLN A 339 12.70 -10.06 -8.08
C GLN A 339 13.40 -9.08 -7.12
N LEU A 340 12.78 -7.94 -6.82
CA LEU A 340 13.28 -7.02 -5.82
C LEU A 340 13.02 -7.54 -4.41
N ASN A 341 14.03 -7.43 -3.54
CA ASN A 341 13.92 -7.89 -2.18
C ASN A 341 12.93 -7.04 -1.35
N THR A 342 12.47 -7.59 -0.24
CA THR A 342 11.46 -6.96 0.65
C THR A 342 11.93 -5.60 1.19
N PHE A 343 13.23 -5.38 1.35
CA PHE A 343 13.75 -4.10 1.85
C PHE A 343 13.49 -2.94 0.87
N TRP A 344 13.59 -3.20 -0.44
CA TRP A 344 13.19 -2.23 -1.45
C TRP A 344 11.70 -1.91 -1.42
N GLN A 345 10.86 -2.91 -1.13
CA GLN A 345 9.42 -2.67 -0.96
C GLN A 345 9.15 -1.69 0.20
N MET A 346 9.87 -1.81 1.32
CA MET A 346 9.75 -0.87 2.45
C MET A 346 10.15 0.57 2.05
N VAL A 347 11.25 0.73 1.31
CA VAL A 347 11.71 2.04 0.82
C VAL A 347 10.68 2.67 -0.13
N VAL A 348 10.15 1.89 -1.08
CA VAL A 348 9.14 2.34 -2.04
C VAL A 348 7.85 2.74 -1.32
N THR A 349 7.38 1.93 -0.38
CA THR A 349 6.19 2.25 0.43
C THR A 349 6.37 3.55 1.21
N GLY A 350 7.53 3.74 1.87
CA GLY A 350 7.85 5.01 2.55
C GLY A 350 7.85 6.21 1.60
N GLY A 351 8.42 6.06 0.40
CA GLY A 351 8.40 7.08 -0.63
C GLY A 351 6.99 7.44 -1.11
N ILE A 352 6.15 6.43 -1.31
CA ILE A 352 4.75 6.61 -1.70
C ILE A 352 3.98 7.39 -0.62
N ILE A 353 4.19 7.09 0.66
CA ILE A 353 3.57 7.82 1.77
C ILE A 353 3.97 9.30 1.71
N LEU A 354 5.26 9.59 1.56
CA LEU A 354 5.74 10.98 1.49
C LEU A 354 5.11 11.74 0.32
N VAL A 355 5.03 11.13 -0.85
CA VAL A 355 4.40 11.74 -2.04
C VAL A 355 2.91 11.96 -1.81
N ALA A 356 2.19 10.96 -1.29
CA ALA A 356 0.75 11.03 -1.06
C ALA A 356 0.39 12.11 -0.02
N VAL A 357 1.12 12.17 1.10
CA VAL A 357 0.96 13.22 2.12
C VAL A 357 1.31 14.59 1.57
N GLY A 358 2.39 14.68 0.78
CA GLY A 358 2.78 15.91 0.11
C GLY A 358 1.69 16.44 -0.83
N ILE A 359 1.04 15.56 -1.60
CA ILE A 359 -0.09 15.92 -2.47
C ILE A 359 -1.27 16.44 -1.64
N ASP A 360 -1.58 15.80 -0.50
CA ASP A 360 -2.67 16.24 0.38
C ASP A 360 -2.40 17.63 0.97
N ILE A 361 -1.18 17.89 1.43
CA ILE A 361 -0.75 19.22 1.92
C ILE A 361 -0.89 20.28 0.81
N VAL A 362 -0.46 19.95 -0.42
CA VAL A 362 -0.57 20.89 -1.55
C VAL A 362 -2.03 21.19 -1.89
N ARG A 363 -2.90 20.18 -1.90
CA ARG A 363 -4.34 20.36 -2.16
C ARG A 363 -5.02 21.29 -1.16
N GLN A 364 -4.53 21.32 0.08
CA GLN A 364 -5.09 22.16 1.16
C GLN A 364 -4.40 23.53 1.25
N SER A 365 -3.21 23.66 0.69
CA SER A 365 -2.42 24.89 0.78
C SER A 365 -2.98 25.96 -0.16
N LYS A 366 -3.15 27.18 0.39
CA LYS A 366 -3.41 28.39 -0.40
C LYS A 366 -2.10 29.02 -0.95
N ASP A 367 -0.93 28.46 -0.59
CA ASP A 367 0.36 28.96 -1.06
C ASP A 367 0.62 28.49 -2.50
N PRO A 368 0.70 29.40 -3.50
CA PRO A 368 1.00 29.02 -4.88
C PRO A 368 2.38 28.38 -5.05
N ARG A 369 3.26 28.48 -4.03
CA ARG A 369 4.58 27.84 -4.00
C ARG A 369 4.57 26.43 -3.40
N ALA A 370 3.46 25.98 -2.82
CA ALA A 370 3.37 24.68 -2.15
C ALA A 370 3.71 23.52 -3.08
N VAL A 371 3.23 23.55 -4.33
CA VAL A 371 3.55 22.55 -5.36
C VAL A 371 5.05 22.52 -5.65
N ARG A 372 5.70 23.69 -5.76
CA ARG A 372 7.13 23.76 -6.01
C ARG A 372 7.93 23.17 -4.85
N LYS A 373 7.51 23.45 -3.60
CA LYS A 373 8.12 22.87 -2.40
C LYS A 373 7.99 21.35 -2.37
N LEU A 374 6.81 20.81 -2.74
CA LEU A 374 6.61 19.37 -2.84
C LEU A 374 7.51 18.73 -3.90
N LEU A 375 7.54 19.30 -5.11
CA LEU A 375 8.39 18.79 -6.20
C LEU A 375 9.89 18.83 -5.83
N ALA A 376 10.32 19.88 -5.12
CA ALA A 376 11.68 19.97 -4.60
C ALA A 376 11.97 18.86 -3.56
N GLY A 377 11.02 18.59 -2.66
CA GLY A 377 11.12 17.51 -1.67
C GLY A 377 11.19 16.13 -2.33
N VAL A 378 10.32 15.85 -3.31
CA VAL A 378 10.34 14.61 -4.08
C VAL A 378 11.65 14.45 -4.85
N GLY A 379 12.13 15.53 -5.49
CA GLY A 379 13.42 15.55 -6.17
C GLY A 379 14.58 15.24 -5.22
N ALA A 380 14.60 15.84 -4.03
CA ALA A 380 15.61 15.57 -3.00
C ALA A 380 15.57 14.11 -2.51
N PHE A 381 14.37 13.55 -2.33
CA PHE A 381 14.21 12.15 -1.94
C PHE A 381 14.69 11.19 -3.04
N MET A 382 14.38 11.46 -4.31
CA MET A 382 14.88 10.68 -5.45
C MET A 382 16.41 10.78 -5.57
N ALA A 383 16.99 11.95 -5.28
CA ALA A 383 18.45 12.13 -5.21
C ALA A 383 19.06 11.28 -4.10
N PHE A 384 18.45 11.28 -2.93
CA PHE A 384 18.88 10.43 -1.80
C PHE A 384 18.84 8.95 -2.16
N LEU A 385 17.76 8.46 -2.77
CA LEU A 385 17.64 7.07 -3.22
C LEU A 385 18.69 6.72 -4.27
N SER A 386 18.99 7.64 -5.19
CA SER A 386 20.03 7.43 -6.21
C SER A 386 21.44 7.34 -5.62
N LEU A 387 21.70 7.97 -4.47
CA LEU A 387 22.94 7.82 -3.71
C LEU A 387 23.03 6.50 -2.95
N MET A 388 21.91 6.02 -2.41
CA MET A 388 21.88 4.77 -1.64
C MET A 388 22.14 3.53 -2.49
N THR A 389 21.67 3.52 -3.74
CA THR A 389 21.80 2.37 -4.64
C THR A 389 23.26 1.96 -4.90
N PRO A 390 24.16 2.87 -5.32
CA PRO A 390 25.57 2.49 -5.53
C PRO A 390 26.35 2.35 -4.24
N ALA A 391 25.97 3.04 -3.17
CA ALA A 391 26.56 2.79 -1.86
C ALA A 391 26.29 1.35 -1.41
N SER A 392 25.08 0.81 -1.63
CA SER A 392 24.74 -0.57 -1.33
C SER A 392 25.45 -1.57 -2.26
N ILE A 393 25.59 -1.26 -3.55
CA ILE A 393 26.33 -2.08 -4.52
C ILE A 393 27.83 -2.09 -4.17
N TRP A 394 28.40 -0.93 -3.86
CA TRP A 394 29.81 -0.82 -3.45
C TRP A 394 30.09 -1.56 -2.15
N LEU A 395 29.19 -1.42 -1.15
CA LEU A 395 29.30 -2.14 0.12
C LEU A 395 29.16 -3.66 -0.08
N GLY A 396 28.19 -4.09 -0.89
CA GLY A 396 27.98 -5.49 -1.25
C GLY A 396 29.20 -6.09 -1.98
N ALA A 397 29.79 -5.37 -2.91
CA ALA A 397 31.01 -5.78 -3.60
C ALA A 397 32.20 -5.89 -2.62
N LYS A 398 32.36 -4.93 -1.69
CA LYS A 398 33.40 -4.99 -0.65
C LYS A 398 33.20 -6.16 0.30
N ILE A 399 31.98 -6.46 0.72
CA ILE A 399 31.66 -7.61 1.56
C ILE A 399 31.96 -8.91 0.79
N GLY A 400 31.55 -9.03 -0.47
CA GLY A 400 31.87 -10.18 -1.31
C GLY A 400 33.36 -10.43 -1.48
N ILE A 401 34.17 -9.37 -1.60
CA ILE A 401 35.63 -9.44 -1.66
C ILE A 401 36.20 -9.94 -0.32
N ILE A 402 35.69 -9.43 0.80
CA ILE A 402 36.12 -9.86 2.14
C ILE A 402 35.78 -11.32 2.38
N GLU A 403 34.56 -11.76 2.02
CA GLU A 403 34.13 -13.15 2.14
C GLU A 403 34.95 -14.09 1.25
N HIS A 404 35.28 -13.65 0.01
CA HIS A 404 36.15 -14.38 -0.89
C HIS A 404 37.54 -14.55 -0.30
N ASN A 405 38.18 -13.48 0.16
CA ASN A 405 39.53 -13.51 0.75
C ASN A 405 39.54 -14.38 2.02
N ALA A 406 38.49 -14.30 2.85
CA ALA A 406 38.35 -15.16 4.04
C ALA A 406 38.20 -16.64 3.66
N SER A 407 37.45 -16.96 2.60
CA SER A 407 37.28 -18.34 2.13
C SER A 407 38.55 -18.92 1.52
N VAL A 408 39.35 -18.10 0.83
CA VAL A 408 40.67 -18.50 0.33
C VAL A 408 41.65 -18.79 1.49
N ALA A 409 41.72 -17.88 2.46
CA ALA A 409 42.56 -18.04 3.65
C ALA A 409 42.19 -19.30 4.47
N LEU A 410 40.90 -19.62 4.63
CA LEU A 410 40.43 -20.82 5.31
C LEU A 410 40.82 -22.10 4.54
N ARG A 411 40.79 -22.09 3.20
CA ARG A 411 41.27 -23.24 2.40
C ARG A 411 42.78 -23.43 2.49
N GLU A 412 43.54 -22.36 2.45
CA GLU A 412 45.00 -22.42 2.65
C GLU A 412 45.37 -22.92 4.05
N ALA A 413 44.53 -22.63 5.04
CA ALA A 413 44.69 -23.16 6.42
C ALA A 413 44.20 -24.62 6.61
N GLY A 414 43.71 -25.29 5.55
CA GLY A 414 43.25 -26.65 5.60
C GLY A 414 41.93 -26.88 6.37
N THR A 415 41.16 -25.82 6.60
CA THR A 415 39.86 -25.88 7.31
C THR A 415 38.74 -26.10 6.32
N SER A 416 37.92 -27.15 6.47
CA SER A 416 36.75 -27.38 5.64
C SER A 416 35.62 -26.43 6.01
N LEU A 417 35.05 -25.77 5.02
CA LEU A 417 33.81 -24.97 5.17
C LEU A 417 32.63 -25.88 5.54
N ALA A 418 31.77 -25.43 6.45
CA ALA A 418 30.58 -26.17 6.85
C ALA A 418 29.67 -26.50 5.66
N PRO A 419 28.97 -27.65 5.65
CA PRO A 419 28.05 -28.04 4.58
C PRO A 419 26.95 -26.97 4.46
N GLY A 420 26.83 -26.36 3.27
CA GLY A 420 25.85 -25.28 2.97
C GLY A 420 26.47 -23.90 2.72
N GLN A 421 27.72 -23.67 3.06
CA GLN A 421 28.46 -22.45 2.69
C GLN A 421 29.22 -22.69 1.36
N ASN A 422 28.49 -22.76 0.26
CA ASN A 422 29.09 -22.68 -1.09
C ASN A 422 29.48 -21.24 -1.38
N ALA A 423 30.64 -20.82 -0.93
CA ALA A 423 31.26 -19.60 -1.43
C ALA A 423 31.53 -19.81 -2.95
N ARG A 424 30.76 -19.17 -3.81
CA ARG A 424 31.04 -19.08 -5.24
C ARG A 424 32.40 -18.39 -5.37
N LEU A 425 33.42 -19.17 -5.74
CA LEU A 425 34.74 -18.63 -6.03
C LEU A 425 34.60 -17.73 -7.26
N LEU A 426 34.68 -16.42 -7.05
CA LEU A 426 34.82 -15.46 -8.13
C LEU A 426 36.21 -15.65 -8.74
N SER A 427 36.30 -15.69 -10.07
CA SER A 427 37.59 -15.69 -10.72
C SER A 427 38.30 -14.32 -10.49
N PRO A 428 39.62 -14.22 -10.56
CA PRO A 428 40.33 -12.92 -10.48
C PRO A 428 39.77 -11.89 -11.48
N ALA A 429 39.38 -12.33 -12.68
CA ALA A 429 38.77 -11.47 -13.68
C ALA A 429 37.38 -10.95 -13.27
N ASP A 430 36.59 -11.76 -12.57
CA ASP A 430 35.28 -11.34 -12.01
C ASP A 430 35.48 -10.32 -10.87
N LEU A 431 36.56 -10.48 -10.10
CA LEU A 431 36.91 -9.55 -9.00
C LEU A 431 37.28 -8.16 -9.53
N ASP A 432 38.09 -8.11 -10.59
CA ASP A 432 38.48 -6.85 -11.26
C ASP A 432 37.28 -6.20 -11.93
N ALA A 433 36.40 -6.99 -12.58
CA ALA A 433 35.15 -6.50 -13.15
C ALA A 433 34.19 -5.94 -12.07
N TYR A 434 34.11 -6.58 -10.91
CA TYR A 434 33.33 -6.09 -9.78
C TYR A 434 33.89 -4.79 -9.20
N GLN A 435 35.20 -4.65 -9.09
CA GLN A 435 35.85 -3.41 -8.62
C GLN A 435 35.68 -2.26 -9.61
N ALA A 436 35.82 -2.53 -10.91
CA ALA A 436 35.60 -1.55 -11.96
C ALA A 436 34.13 -1.10 -12.04
N ALA A 437 33.18 -2.05 -11.92
CA ALA A 437 31.77 -1.75 -11.88
C ALA A 437 31.35 -0.95 -10.61
N ALA A 438 31.89 -1.28 -9.44
CA ALA A 438 31.64 -0.55 -8.20
C ALA A 438 32.15 0.89 -8.24
N SER A 439 33.34 1.14 -8.84
CA SER A 439 33.91 2.47 -8.93
C SER A 439 33.21 3.36 -9.97
N SER A 440 32.83 2.81 -11.12
CA SER A 440 32.11 3.55 -12.17
C SER A 440 30.64 3.86 -11.76
N THR A 441 29.99 2.94 -11.07
CA THR A 441 28.63 3.19 -10.51
C THR A 441 28.67 4.22 -9.38
N ALA A 442 29.67 4.23 -8.52
CA ALA A 442 29.83 5.24 -7.48
C ALA A 442 30.03 6.66 -8.08
N PHE A 443 30.82 6.79 -9.14
CA PHE A 443 31.02 8.08 -9.81
C PHE A 443 29.76 8.56 -10.55
N GLY A 444 29.07 7.68 -11.29
CA GLY A 444 27.86 8.01 -12.01
C GLY A 444 26.73 8.45 -11.09
N SER A 445 26.62 7.86 -9.92
CA SER A 445 25.58 8.18 -8.94
C SER A 445 25.88 9.45 -8.14
N LEU A 446 27.15 9.74 -7.86
CA LEU A 446 27.52 11.02 -7.27
C LEU A 446 27.18 12.17 -8.23
N LEU A 447 27.47 11.99 -9.53
CA LEU A 447 27.10 12.95 -10.55
C LEU A 447 25.58 13.14 -10.65
N LEU A 448 24.81 12.05 -10.61
CA LEU A 448 23.34 12.07 -10.61
C LEU A 448 22.80 12.78 -9.37
N ALA A 449 23.34 12.53 -8.19
CA ALA A 449 22.94 13.19 -6.97
C ALA A 449 23.18 14.70 -7.04
N ILE A 450 24.33 15.12 -7.56
CA ILE A 450 24.65 16.54 -7.77
C ILE A 450 23.65 17.15 -8.75
N LEU A 451 23.37 16.49 -9.89
CA LEU A 451 22.42 16.96 -10.89
C LEU A 451 20.99 17.04 -10.33
N THR A 452 20.60 16.08 -9.49
CA THR A 452 19.26 16.07 -8.88
C THR A 452 19.11 17.14 -7.79
N ILE A 453 20.20 17.43 -7.04
CA ILE A 453 20.24 18.55 -6.09
C ILE A 453 20.17 19.88 -6.86
N VAL A 454 20.92 20.02 -7.95
CA VAL A 454 20.87 21.20 -8.81
C VAL A 454 19.47 21.38 -9.40
N ALA A 455 18.84 20.30 -9.86
CA ALA A 455 17.47 20.30 -10.36
C ALA A 455 16.47 20.72 -9.27
N ALA A 456 16.60 20.18 -8.05
CA ALA A 456 15.77 20.55 -6.91
C ALA A 456 15.89 22.05 -6.57
N VAL A 457 17.11 22.60 -6.62
CA VAL A 457 17.34 24.04 -6.41
C VAL A 457 16.78 24.87 -7.56
N MET A 458 16.89 24.42 -8.81
CA MET A 458 16.37 25.13 -9.99
C MET A 458 14.85 25.07 -10.13
N ILE A 459 14.17 24.08 -9.53
CA ILE A 459 12.69 24.02 -9.44
C ILE A 459 12.10 25.28 -8.83
N PHE A 460 12.81 25.94 -7.92
CA PHE A 460 12.39 27.25 -7.40
C PHE A 460 12.38 28.38 -8.46
N ARG A 461 13.07 28.21 -9.59
CA ARG A 461 13.17 29.23 -10.63
C ARG A 461 12.30 28.95 -11.86
N THR A 462 12.32 27.73 -12.41
CA THR A 462 11.54 27.38 -13.61
C THR A 462 11.18 25.89 -13.65
N THR A 463 9.88 25.56 -13.72
CA THR A 463 9.37 24.18 -13.74
C THR A 463 9.81 23.38 -14.97
N LYS A 464 9.88 24.00 -16.15
CA LYS A 464 10.26 23.34 -17.42
C LYS A 464 11.71 22.84 -17.44
N ILE A 465 12.64 23.66 -16.96
CA ILE A 465 14.06 23.29 -16.90
C ILE A 465 14.32 22.19 -15.88
N ALA A 466 13.60 22.22 -14.75
CA ALA A 466 13.70 21.19 -13.73
C ALA A 466 13.23 19.81 -14.22
N THR A 467 12.15 19.74 -14.97
CA THR A 467 11.66 18.49 -15.57
C THR A 467 12.65 17.94 -16.60
N LEU A 468 13.26 18.82 -17.40
CA LEU A 468 14.30 18.44 -18.37
C LEU A 468 15.57 17.90 -17.69
N ILE A 469 16.01 18.51 -16.59
CA ILE A 469 17.19 18.07 -15.82
C ILE A 469 16.92 16.73 -15.12
N LEU A 470 15.71 16.53 -14.57
CA LEU A 470 15.30 15.24 -13.99
C LEU A 470 15.27 14.15 -15.06
N ALA A 471 14.74 14.43 -16.25
CA ALA A 471 14.72 13.50 -17.37
C ALA A 471 16.14 13.18 -17.87
N ALA A 472 17.00 14.19 -18.01
CA ALA A 472 18.40 14.01 -18.41
C ALA A 472 19.20 13.24 -17.36
N GLY A 473 19.02 13.53 -16.06
CA GLY A 473 19.62 12.79 -14.97
C GLY A 473 19.21 11.32 -14.94
N PHE A 474 17.95 11.04 -15.25
CA PHE A 474 17.43 9.69 -15.34
C PHE A 474 18.03 8.92 -16.54
N VAL A 475 18.12 9.53 -17.71
CA VAL A 475 18.77 8.94 -18.89
C VAL A 475 20.25 8.69 -18.63
N LEU A 476 20.96 9.63 -18.00
CA LEU A 476 22.38 9.47 -17.64
C LEU A 476 22.62 8.37 -16.59
N MET A 477 21.63 8.05 -15.75
CA MET A 477 21.69 6.91 -14.82
C MET A 477 21.55 5.58 -15.55
N ILE A 478 20.66 5.53 -16.55
CA ILE A 478 20.35 4.29 -17.28
C ILE A 478 21.49 3.88 -18.18
N VAL A 479 22.09 4.82 -18.90
CA VAL A 479 23.11 4.54 -19.93
C VAL A 479 24.33 3.76 -19.38
N PRO A 480 24.94 4.13 -18.24
CA PRO A 480 26.06 3.38 -17.68
C PRO A 480 25.67 1.98 -17.20
N VAL A 481 24.48 1.82 -16.63
CA VAL A 481 23.98 0.53 -16.10
C VAL A 481 23.70 -0.46 -17.24
N VAL A 482 23.12 0.02 -18.35
CA VAL A 482 22.93 -0.77 -19.58
C VAL A 482 24.26 -1.10 -20.24
N ALA A 483 25.18 -0.14 -20.32
CA ALA A 483 26.51 -0.33 -20.93
C ALA A 483 27.35 -1.35 -20.16
N MET A 484 27.13 -1.55 -18.87
CA MET A 484 27.80 -2.55 -18.05
C MET A 484 27.19 -3.94 -18.11
N GLY A 485 26.19 -4.18 -18.98
CA GLY A 485 25.55 -5.49 -19.13
C GLY A 485 24.68 -5.91 -17.94
N TYR A 486 24.47 -5.03 -16.95
CA TYR A 486 23.45 -5.27 -15.94
C TYR A 486 22.10 -5.15 -16.62
N GLN A 487 21.33 -6.21 -16.58
CA GLN A 487 19.91 -6.13 -16.89
C GLN A 487 19.30 -5.19 -15.85
N ILE A 488 19.07 -3.92 -16.28
CA ILE A 488 18.23 -3.03 -15.49
C ILE A 488 16.91 -3.75 -15.41
N THR A 489 16.59 -4.24 -14.21
CA THR A 489 15.27 -4.78 -13.98
C THR A 489 14.32 -3.64 -14.31
N ALA A 490 13.49 -3.88 -15.31
CA ALA A 490 12.50 -2.96 -15.87
C ALA A 490 11.73 -2.08 -14.85
N PRO A 491 11.53 -2.46 -13.55
CA PRO A 491 10.90 -1.62 -12.54
C PRO A 491 11.58 -0.28 -12.27
N PHE A 492 12.91 -0.19 -12.37
CA PHE A 492 13.61 1.09 -12.19
C PHE A 492 13.34 2.06 -13.35
N LEU A 493 13.24 1.52 -14.56
CA LEU A 493 12.86 2.29 -15.76
C LEU A 493 11.42 2.81 -15.61
N VAL A 494 10.53 1.96 -15.12
CA VAL A 494 9.11 2.29 -14.93
C VAL A 494 8.92 3.31 -13.82
N LEU A 495 9.55 3.16 -12.66
CA LEU A 495 9.49 4.13 -11.56
C LEU A 495 9.99 5.50 -11.99
N GLY A 496 11.11 5.55 -12.72
CA GLY A 496 11.65 6.79 -13.26
C GLY A 496 10.75 7.41 -14.34
N ALA A 497 10.21 6.62 -15.26
CA ALA A 497 9.28 7.09 -16.28
C ALA A 497 7.98 7.61 -15.68
N VAL A 498 7.43 6.93 -14.67
CA VAL A 498 6.24 7.37 -13.93
C VAL A 498 6.51 8.67 -13.16
N ALA A 499 7.65 8.80 -12.51
CA ALA A 499 8.03 10.04 -11.81
C ALA A 499 8.17 11.22 -12.79
N ILE A 500 8.75 10.99 -13.96
CA ILE A 500 8.89 12.00 -15.03
C ILE A 500 7.51 12.34 -15.61
N ALA A 501 6.68 11.35 -15.93
CA ALA A 501 5.34 11.56 -16.45
C ALA A 501 4.43 12.28 -15.44
N ALA A 502 4.48 11.92 -14.17
CA ALA A 502 3.76 12.60 -13.10
C ALA A 502 4.21 14.05 -12.95
N SER A 503 5.51 14.33 -13.00
CA SER A 503 6.05 15.70 -12.91
C SER A 503 5.67 16.55 -14.13
N ALA A 504 5.67 15.97 -15.33
CA ALA A 504 5.27 16.64 -16.56
C ALA A 504 3.75 16.92 -16.59
N PHE A 505 2.93 15.97 -16.12
CA PHE A 505 1.48 16.11 -16.03
C PHE A 505 1.06 17.18 -15.02
N VAL A 506 1.69 17.19 -13.85
CA VAL A 506 1.48 18.25 -12.84
C VAL A 506 1.90 19.61 -13.39
N GLY A 507 3.03 19.68 -14.09
CA GLY A 507 3.49 20.91 -14.77
C GLY A 507 2.49 21.45 -15.81
N MET A 508 1.91 20.57 -16.63
CA MET A 508 0.90 20.95 -17.65
C MET A 508 -0.42 21.44 -17.03
N ILE A 509 -0.90 20.81 -15.95
CA ILE A 509 -2.13 21.25 -15.25
C ILE A 509 -1.93 22.66 -14.70
N PHE A 510 -0.77 22.99 -14.14
CA PHE A 510 -0.49 24.30 -13.55
C PHE A 510 -0.27 25.40 -14.57
N ASP A 511 0.37 25.10 -15.72
CA ASP A 511 0.47 26.07 -16.81
C ASP A 511 -0.91 26.41 -17.39
N ARG A 512 -1.81 25.42 -17.49
CA ARG A 512 -3.18 25.63 -17.97
C ARG A 512 -4.07 26.35 -16.95
N ALA A 513 -3.88 26.12 -15.65
CA ALA A 513 -4.59 26.83 -14.59
C ALA A 513 -4.21 28.32 -14.51
N ARG A 514 -2.97 28.67 -14.88
CA ARG A 514 -2.51 30.07 -14.99
C ARG A 514 -3.13 30.83 -16.15
N THR A 515 -3.42 30.15 -17.27
CA THR A 515 -4.04 30.78 -18.45
C THR A 515 -5.54 30.99 -18.29
N LEU A 516 -6.16 30.37 -17.26
CA LEU A 516 -7.59 30.45 -16.99
C LEU A 516 -7.95 31.38 -15.82
N GLN A 517 -7.00 31.99 -15.14
CA GLN A 517 -7.28 33.06 -14.17
C GLN A 517 -7.48 34.36 -14.94
N PRO A 518 -8.66 35.02 -14.85
CA PRO A 518 -8.83 36.35 -15.40
C PRO A 518 -7.83 37.28 -14.70
N THR A 519 -7.08 38.02 -15.53
CA THR A 519 -6.26 39.16 -15.08
C THR A 519 -7.21 40.18 -14.48
N GLY A 520 -7.36 40.14 -13.15
CA GLY A 520 -8.02 41.16 -12.36
C GLY A 520 -6.98 42.01 -11.66
#